data_7667631c866362486f15370508c8546e
#
_entry.id   7667631c866362486f15370508c8546e
#
_cell.length_a   1.000
_cell.length_b   1.000
_cell.length_c   1.000
_cell.angle_alpha   90.00
_cell.angle_beta   90.00
_cell.angle_gamma   90.00
#
_symmetry.space_group_name_H-M   'P 1'
#
loop_
_entity.id
_entity.type
_entity.pdbx_description
1 polymer ?
#
loop_
_entity_poly.entity_id
_entity_poly.type
_entity_poly.pdbx_seq_one_letter_code
_entity_poly.pdbx_strand_id
1 'polypeptide(L)'
;MTEEKETYSIDGREIRYEFRMIDIKNLKFYEDNPRIATIIGEKRGGATQETIDECLWGRDETHKWKRRIEADGGLIHPLVVYNGQVLEGNTRLCCYRHLYEETKDDRWKTVKCNVVVDKLAKDDIYRLLCTEHIEGKIPWDPYEKANFYRKMREDDEKTLEEIKSIVNESTTSIYNKIRAFKLMVENGVINKEKYSHFEQLVLNGDIRDIKAQQDPEIEEKVIKLIKKGTCKTAQDIRKIGTIYKHKAARKRVFDDEEDVEQVWAEVKAKAPMTDSPLMKEIEDLIVRIRGLTREDRDLLAGNTRDRSKVKDVTDEMISLCDEMDIKVHVPKSIRRA
;
A
#
# COMPACT_ATOMS: atom_id res chain seq x y z
N MET A 1 -35.23 27.97 -16.29
CA MET A 1 -34.61 27.10 -15.29
C MET A 1 -33.29 26.67 -15.86
N THR A 2 -32.18 27.23 -15.37
CA THR A 2 -30.83 26.79 -15.74
C THR A 2 -30.66 25.39 -15.14
N GLU A 3 -30.55 24.36 -16.00
CA GLU A 3 -30.10 23.03 -15.56
C GLU A 3 -28.73 23.22 -14.92
N GLU A 4 -28.62 23.06 -13.62
CA GLU A 4 -27.34 22.94 -12.92
C GLU A 4 -26.67 21.69 -13.49
N LYS A 5 -25.71 21.90 -14.38
CA LYS A 5 -24.86 20.82 -14.87
C LYS A 5 -23.98 20.38 -13.75
N GLU A 6 -24.22 19.21 -13.23
CA GLU A 6 -23.37 18.59 -12.23
C GLU A 6 -22.04 18.15 -12.89
N THR A 7 -20.94 18.43 -12.24
CA THR A 7 -19.59 18.16 -12.76
C THR A 7 -18.76 17.37 -11.77
N TYR A 8 -17.88 16.50 -12.28
CA TYR A 8 -16.74 15.96 -11.52
C TYR A 8 -15.52 16.85 -11.76
N SER A 9 -14.86 17.28 -10.71
CA SER A 9 -13.58 17.97 -10.84
C SER A 9 -12.45 16.95 -10.83
N ILE A 10 -11.73 16.81 -11.93
CA ILE A 10 -10.60 15.91 -12.08
C ILE A 10 -9.41 16.71 -12.56
N ASP A 11 -8.38 16.85 -11.73
CA ASP A 11 -7.14 17.56 -12.04
C ASP A 11 -7.39 18.99 -12.59
N GLY A 12 -8.33 19.71 -11.94
CA GLY A 12 -8.73 21.06 -12.33
C GLY A 12 -9.60 21.15 -13.59
N ARG A 13 -9.94 20.02 -14.22
CA ARG A 13 -10.87 19.95 -15.34
C ARG A 13 -12.24 19.51 -14.84
N GLU A 14 -13.28 20.23 -15.23
CA GLU A 14 -14.67 19.85 -14.96
C GLU A 14 -15.17 18.89 -16.05
N ILE A 15 -15.66 17.73 -15.62
CA ILE A 15 -16.25 16.68 -16.46
C ILE A 15 -17.74 16.64 -16.17
N ARG A 16 -18.54 16.92 -17.18
CA ARG A 16 -20.01 16.99 -17.07
C ARG A 16 -20.62 15.60 -17.04
N TYR A 17 -21.63 15.44 -16.20
CA TYR A 17 -22.49 14.26 -16.21
C TYR A 17 -23.96 14.62 -16.12
N GLU A 18 -24.80 13.69 -16.50
CA GLU A 18 -26.24 13.78 -16.41
C GLU A 18 -26.77 12.66 -15.51
N PHE A 19 -27.68 13.00 -14.61
CA PHE A 19 -28.39 12.01 -13.82
C PHE A 19 -29.44 11.29 -14.67
N ARG A 20 -29.39 9.96 -14.71
CA ARG A 20 -30.34 9.13 -15.46
C ARG A 20 -30.71 7.87 -14.68
N MET A 21 -31.99 7.41 -14.85
CA MET A 21 -32.41 6.06 -14.48
C MET A 21 -32.17 5.15 -15.70
N ILE A 22 -31.34 4.13 -15.55
CA ILE A 22 -30.97 3.24 -16.66
C ILE A 22 -31.35 1.79 -16.34
N ASP A 23 -31.93 1.09 -17.33
CA ASP A 23 -32.18 -0.35 -17.21
C ASP A 23 -30.87 -1.11 -17.05
N ILE A 24 -30.78 -1.97 -16.03
CA ILE A 24 -29.59 -2.76 -15.70
C ILE A 24 -29.09 -3.61 -16.87
N LYS A 25 -29.97 -3.97 -17.80
CA LYS A 25 -29.61 -4.72 -19.02
C LYS A 25 -28.80 -3.91 -20.02
N ASN A 26 -28.94 -2.57 -19.99
CA ASN A 26 -28.23 -1.64 -20.87
C ASN A 26 -26.87 -1.22 -20.30
N LEU A 27 -26.51 -1.69 -19.10
CA LEU A 27 -25.25 -1.42 -18.46
C LEU A 27 -24.30 -2.61 -18.58
N LYS A 28 -23.02 -2.34 -18.76
CA LYS A 28 -21.94 -3.34 -18.76
C LYS A 28 -20.99 -3.07 -17.60
N PHE A 29 -20.46 -4.14 -17.02
CA PHE A 29 -19.35 -4.01 -16.11
C PHE A 29 -18.13 -3.46 -16.84
N TYR A 30 -17.32 -2.66 -16.16
CA TYR A 30 -16.07 -2.18 -16.69
C TYR A 30 -15.01 -3.29 -16.60
N GLU A 31 -14.56 -3.78 -17.74
CA GLU A 31 -13.65 -4.93 -17.83
C GLU A 31 -12.28 -4.66 -17.19
N ASP A 32 -11.83 -3.41 -17.29
CA ASP A 32 -10.56 -2.96 -16.70
C ASP A 32 -10.69 -2.55 -15.21
N ASN A 33 -11.75 -2.98 -14.52
CA ASN A 33 -11.91 -2.70 -13.10
C ASN A 33 -10.79 -3.36 -12.28
N PRO A 34 -9.94 -2.59 -11.58
CA PRO A 34 -8.80 -3.12 -10.84
C PRO A 34 -9.14 -4.18 -9.80
N ARG A 35 -10.33 -4.10 -9.18
CA ARG A 35 -10.80 -5.11 -8.21
C ARG A 35 -11.00 -6.49 -8.82
N ILE A 36 -11.27 -6.53 -10.10
CA ILE A 36 -11.68 -7.74 -10.81
C ILE A 36 -10.55 -8.22 -11.71
N ALA A 37 -9.77 -7.30 -12.28
CA ALA A 37 -8.72 -7.60 -13.24
C ALA A 37 -7.72 -8.66 -12.73
N THR A 38 -7.41 -8.65 -11.43
CA THR A 38 -6.52 -9.62 -10.80
C THR A 38 -7.11 -11.03 -10.71
N ILE A 39 -8.42 -11.13 -10.50
CA ILE A 39 -9.14 -12.42 -10.39
C ILE A 39 -9.40 -13.00 -11.78
N ILE A 40 -9.68 -12.11 -12.75
CA ILE A 40 -9.97 -12.49 -14.13
C ILE A 40 -8.71 -12.88 -14.89
N GLY A 41 -7.58 -12.19 -14.64
CA GLY A 41 -6.30 -12.50 -15.28
C GLY A 41 -5.81 -13.93 -15.05
N GLU A 42 -6.31 -14.59 -14.01
CA GLU A 42 -6.02 -16.01 -13.68
C GLU A 42 -6.97 -17.01 -14.35
N LYS A 43 -8.14 -16.54 -14.83
CA LYS A 43 -9.10 -17.41 -15.52
C LYS A 43 -8.78 -17.52 -17.01
N ARG A 44 -8.58 -18.75 -17.49
CA ARG A 44 -8.48 -19.04 -18.93
C ARG A 44 -9.79 -18.64 -19.60
N GLY A 45 -9.77 -17.62 -20.45
CA GLY A 45 -10.96 -17.20 -21.23
C GLY A 45 -11.26 -15.71 -21.24
N GLY A 46 -10.51 -14.90 -20.49
CA GLY A 46 -10.66 -13.44 -20.46
C GLY A 46 -11.83 -12.93 -19.63
N ALA A 47 -12.02 -11.61 -19.62
CA ALA A 47 -13.06 -10.92 -18.88
C ALA A 47 -14.36 -10.88 -19.68
N THR A 48 -15.24 -11.85 -19.52
CA THR A 48 -16.63 -11.72 -20.01
C THR A 48 -17.50 -11.07 -18.95
N GLN A 49 -18.64 -10.51 -19.35
CA GLN A 49 -19.59 -9.90 -18.41
C GLN A 49 -20.08 -10.91 -17.36
N GLU A 50 -20.25 -12.16 -17.74
CA GLU A 50 -20.64 -13.27 -16.88
C GLU A 50 -19.54 -13.60 -15.87
N THR A 51 -18.29 -13.69 -16.34
CA THR A 51 -17.13 -13.94 -15.47
C THR A 51 -16.94 -12.83 -14.44
N ILE A 52 -17.17 -11.57 -14.85
CA ILE A 52 -17.10 -10.42 -13.94
C ILE A 52 -18.23 -10.51 -12.89
N ASP A 53 -19.44 -10.83 -13.31
CA ASP A 53 -20.58 -10.97 -12.40
C ASP A 53 -20.33 -12.07 -11.35
N GLU A 54 -19.90 -13.26 -11.78
CA GLU A 54 -19.53 -14.36 -10.88
C GLU A 54 -18.45 -13.97 -9.88
N CYS A 55 -17.40 -13.27 -10.34
CA CYS A 55 -16.30 -12.83 -9.48
C CYS A 55 -16.77 -11.81 -8.44
N LEU A 56 -17.64 -10.88 -8.84
CA LEU A 56 -18.23 -9.91 -7.91
C LEU A 56 -19.18 -10.59 -6.92
N TRP A 57 -20.03 -11.49 -7.41
CA TRP A 57 -20.99 -12.20 -6.60
C TRP A 57 -20.36 -13.14 -5.56
N GLY A 58 -19.25 -13.78 -5.89
CA GLY A 58 -18.50 -14.65 -4.98
C GLY A 58 -17.84 -13.94 -3.78
N ARG A 59 -17.98 -12.61 -3.64
CA ARG A 59 -17.37 -11.84 -2.54
C ARG A 59 -18.37 -11.61 -1.41
N ASP A 60 -17.96 -11.86 -0.17
CA ASP A 60 -18.78 -11.60 1.03
C ASP A 60 -19.26 -10.14 1.12
N GLU A 61 -18.41 -9.21 0.65
CA GLU A 61 -18.76 -7.79 0.61
C GLU A 61 -19.97 -7.51 -0.30
N THR A 62 -20.08 -8.21 -1.42
CA THR A 62 -21.22 -8.06 -2.34
C THR A 62 -22.51 -8.46 -1.68
N HIS A 63 -22.50 -9.55 -0.92
CA HIS A 63 -23.69 -9.98 -0.16
C HIS A 63 -24.05 -9.02 0.97
N LYS A 64 -23.08 -8.36 1.60
CA LYS A 64 -23.35 -7.28 2.57
C LYS A 64 -24.00 -6.07 1.89
N TRP A 65 -23.48 -5.69 0.71
CA TRP A 65 -24.05 -4.61 -0.09
C TRP A 65 -25.45 -4.94 -0.57
N LYS A 66 -25.71 -6.16 -1.05
CA LYS A 66 -27.06 -6.58 -1.47
C LYS A 66 -28.08 -6.37 -0.34
N ARG A 67 -27.79 -6.91 0.87
CA ARG A 67 -28.69 -6.74 2.03
C ARG A 67 -28.95 -5.28 2.36
N ARG A 68 -27.94 -4.43 2.28
CA ARG A 68 -28.07 -3.00 2.54
C ARG A 68 -28.93 -2.31 1.48
N ILE A 69 -28.67 -2.55 0.20
CA ILE A 69 -29.46 -1.99 -0.92
C ILE A 69 -30.93 -2.41 -0.82
N GLU A 70 -31.19 -3.66 -0.47
CA GLU A 70 -32.52 -4.19 -0.28
C GLU A 70 -33.25 -3.50 0.90
N ALA A 71 -32.57 -3.33 2.04
CA ALA A 71 -33.11 -2.67 3.23
C ALA A 71 -33.35 -1.17 3.00
N ASP A 72 -32.44 -0.49 2.30
CA ASP A 72 -32.56 0.96 1.99
C ASP A 72 -33.54 1.22 0.83
N GLY A 73 -34.00 0.19 0.14
CA GLY A 73 -34.90 0.29 -1.01
C GLY A 73 -34.29 0.90 -2.26
N GLY A 74 -32.94 0.94 -2.35
CA GLY A 74 -32.20 1.46 -3.49
C GLY A 74 -30.83 2.04 -3.14
N LEU A 75 -30.23 2.76 -4.10
CA LEU A 75 -28.93 3.41 -3.92
C LEU A 75 -29.06 4.85 -3.43
N ILE A 76 -28.22 5.23 -2.46
CA ILE A 76 -28.00 6.63 -2.07
C ILE A 76 -27.14 7.34 -3.12
N HIS A 77 -26.05 6.69 -3.54
CA HIS A 77 -25.10 7.23 -4.51
C HIS A 77 -25.28 6.56 -5.87
N PRO A 78 -25.47 7.33 -6.96
CA PRO A 78 -25.59 6.80 -8.32
C PRO A 78 -24.34 6.02 -8.74
N LEU A 79 -24.47 5.15 -9.75
CA LEU A 79 -23.36 4.55 -10.45
C LEU A 79 -22.71 5.60 -11.36
N VAL A 80 -21.41 5.52 -11.59
CA VAL A 80 -20.72 6.36 -12.59
C VAL A 80 -20.60 5.58 -13.89
N VAL A 81 -21.18 6.12 -14.97
CA VAL A 81 -21.31 5.42 -16.25
C VAL A 81 -20.70 6.26 -17.36
N TYR A 82 -19.92 5.60 -18.22
CA TYR A 82 -19.40 6.17 -19.46
C TYR A 82 -19.57 5.18 -20.61
N ASN A 83 -20.18 5.61 -21.73
CA ASN A 83 -20.44 4.77 -22.89
C ASN A 83 -21.12 3.42 -22.54
N GLY A 84 -22.06 3.42 -21.59
CA GLY A 84 -22.77 2.23 -21.16
C GLY A 84 -21.96 1.30 -20.22
N GLN A 85 -20.72 1.63 -19.93
CA GLN A 85 -19.88 0.90 -18.97
C GLN A 85 -19.92 1.56 -17.60
N VAL A 86 -20.06 0.75 -16.55
CA VAL A 86 -20.06 1.21 -15.15
C VAL A 86 -18.62 1.32 -14.67
N LEU A 87 -18.06 2.53 -14.75
CA LEU A 87 -16.70 2.81 -14.28
C LEU A 87 -16.61 2.64 -12.76
N GLU A 88 -17.61 3.16 -11.99
CA GLU A 88 -17.71 3.01 -10.54
C GLU A 88 -19.08 2.47 -10.15
N GLY A 89 -19.09 1.52 -9.19
CA GLY A 89 -20.31 0.88 -8.69
C GLY A 89 -20.60 -0.49 -9.29
N ASN A 90 -19.60 -1.17 -9.85
CA ASN A 90 -19.77 -2.51 -10.44
C ASN A 90 -20.37 -3.51 -9.44
N THR A 91 -19.95 -3.50 -8.17
CA THR A 91 -20.55 -4.33 -7.10
C THR A 91 -22.03 -4.01 -6.91
N ARG A 92 -22.41 -2.73 -7.00
CA ARG A 92 -23.82 -2.30 -6.85
C ARG A 92 -24.67 -2.72 -8.04
N LEU A 93 -24.12 -2.65 -9.27
CA LEU A 93 -24.78 -3.20 -10.47
C LEU A 93 -25.01 -4.71 -10.34
N CYS A 94 -24.00 -5.46 -9.89
CA CYS A 94 -24.12 -6.90 -9.62
C CYS A 94 -25.26 -7.17 -8.62
N CYS A 95 -25.31 -6.43 -7.50
CA CYS A 95 -26.41 -6.56 -6.53
C CYS A 95 -27.80 -6.32 -7.15
N TYR A 96 -27.95 -5.28 -7.98
CA TYR A 96 -29.22 -4.97 -8.65
C TYR A 96 -29.66 -6.08 -9.60
N ARG A 97 -28.72 -6.66 -10.37
CA ARG A 97 -28.99 -7.78 -11.27
C ARG A 97 -29.49 -9.00 -10.50
N HIS A 98 -28.83 -9.38 -9.43
CA HIS A 98 -29.19 -10.51 -8.59
C HIS A 98 -30.52 -10.26 -7.83
N LEU A 99 -30.75 -9.03 -7.31
CA LEU A 99 -32.04 -8.67 -6.69
C LEU A 99 -33.17 -8.77 -7.69
N TYR A 100 -33.01 -8.27 -8.92
CA TYR A 100 -34.02 -8.38 -9.95
C TYR A 100 -34.26 -9.84 -10.36
N GLU A 101 -33.21 -10.63 -10.47
CA GLU A 101 -33.29 -12.04 -10.84
C GLU A 101 -34.01 -12.88 -9.80
N GLU A 102 -33.73 -12.65 -8.52
CA GLU A 102 -34.33 -13.35 -7.38
C GLU A 102 -35.79 -12.94 -7.11
N THR A 103 -36.06 -11.63 -7.17
CA THR A 103 -37.37 -11.10 -6.73
C THR A 103 -38.35 -10.81 -7.85
N LYS A 104 -37.83 -10.58 -9.08
CA LYS A 104 -38.60 -10.08 -10.24
C LYS A 104 -39.33 -8.75 -9.97
N ASP A 105 -38.89 -8.02 -8.95
CA ASP A 105 -39.45 -6.73 -8.58
C ASP A 105 -38.87 -5.62 -9.48
N ASP A 106 -39.74 -4.90 -10.18
CA ASP A 106 -39.35 -3.84 -11.12
C ASP A 106 -38.58 -2.69 -10.48
N ARG A 107 -38.56 -2.57 -9.15
CA ARG A 107 -37.67 -1.63 -8.43
C ARG A 107 -36.22 -1.82 -8.77
N TRP A 108 -35.81 -3.06 -9.01
CA TRP A 108 -34.40 -3.43 -9.31
C TRP A 108 -34.07 -3.43 -10.79
N LYS A 109 -35.08 -3.18 -11.64
CA LYS A 109 -34.90 -3.16 -13.09
C LYS A 109 -34.11 -1.95 -13.59
N THR A 110 -34.24 -0.83 -12.88
CA THR A 110 -33.54 0.41 -13.23
C THR A 110 -32.71 0.90 -12.06
N VAL A 111 -31.58 1.53 -12.36
CA VAL A 111 -30.64 2.03 -11.35
C VAL A 111 -30.24 3.47 -11.63
N LYS A 112 -30.01 4.23 -10.57
CA LYS A 112 -29.53 5.62 -10.61
C LYS A 112 -28.11 5.67 -11.18
N CYS A 113 -27.88 6.49 -12.20
CA CYS A 113 -26.58 6.65 -12.85
C CYS A 113 -26.27 8.12 -13.07
N ASN A 114 -25.00 8.48 -12.83
CA ASN A 114 -24.37 9.69 -13.30
C ASN A 114 -23.66 9.32 -14.62
N VAL A 115 -24.23 9.70 -15.73
CA VAL A 115 -23.74 9.36 -17.06
C VAL A 115 -22.81 10.48 -17.52
N VAL A 116 -21.53 10.18 -17.66
CA VAL A 116 -20.56 11.13 -18.19
C VAL A 116 -20.88 11.41 -19.67
N VAL A 117 -21.06 12.69 -19.99
CA VAL A 117 -21.42 13.16 -21.34
C VAL A 117 -20.24 13.72 -22.12
N ASP A 118 -19.19 14.14 -21.45
CA ASP A 118 -17.96 14.60 -22.08
C ASP A 118 -17.14 13.41 -22.60
N LYS A 119 -16.39 13.66 -23.70
CA LYS A 119 -15.47 12.66 -24.21
C LYS A 119 -14.28 12.53 -23.26
N LEU A 120 -14.09 11.32 -22.72
CA LEU A 120 -12.96 10.98 -21.87
C LEU A 120 -11.82 10.32 -22.67
N ALA A 121 -10.59 10.76 -22.44
CA ALA A 121 -9.42 10.00 -22.77
C ALA A 121 -9.21 8.87 -21.74
N LYS A 122 -8.36 7.89 -22.04
CA LYS A 122 -8.06 6.78 -21.13
C LYS A 122 -7.52 7.28 -19.78
N ASP A 123 -6.70 8.33 -19.81
CA ASP A 123 -6.14 8.94 -18.60
C ASP A 123 -7.20 9.64 -17.74
N ASP A 124 -8.21 10.25 -18.36
CA ASP A 124 -9.35 10.82 -17.62
C ASP A 124 -10.12 9.72 -16.88
N ILE A 125 -10.32 8.56 -17.52
CA ILE A 125 -10.95 7.40 -16.88
C ILE A 125 -10.10 6.91 -15.71
N TYR A 126 -8.79 6.82 -15.86
CA TYR A 126 -7.89 6.41 -14.79
C TYR A 126 -7.90 7.39 -13.62
N ARG A 127 -7.88 8.69 -13.88
CA ARG A 127 -8.01 9.71 -12.83
C ARG A 127 -9.34 9.61 -12.10
N LEU A 128 -10.45 9.46 -12.84
CA LEU A 128 -11.77 9.27 -12.24
C LEU A 128 -11.80 8.05 -11.32
N LEU A 129 -11.27 6.91 -11.77
CA LEU A 129 -11.18 5.71 -10.95
C LEU A 129 -10.29 5.91 -9.71
N CYS A 130 -9.18 6.62 -9.84
CA CYS A 130 -8.29 6.93 -8.72
C CYS A 130 -9.00 7.82 -7.67
N THR A 131 -9.68 8.88 -8.10
CA THR A 131 -10.43 9.76 -7.20
C THR A 131 -11.49 8.99 -6.43
N GLU A 132 -12.24 8.11 -7.10
CA GLU A 132 -13.31 7.33 -6.46
C GLU A 132 -12.79 6.22 -5.52
N HIS A 133 -11.60 5.66 -5.77
CA HIS A 133 -11.10 4.48 -5.07
C HIS A 133 -9.83 4.67 -4.25
N ILE A 134 -9.06 5.73 -4.50
CA ILE A 134 -7.87 6.06 -3.68
C ILE A 134 -8.25 7.04 -2.58
N GLU A 135 -9.06 8.03 -2.90
CA GLU A 135 -9.56 9.06 -1.98
C GLU A 135 -11.00 8.79 -1.49
N GLY A 136 -11.67 7.81 -2.10
CA GLY A 136 -13.07 7.49 -1.88
C GLY A 136 -13.37 6.61 -0.66
N LYS A 137 -14.66 6.34 -0.44
CA LYS A 137 -15.19 5.61 0.73
C LYS A 137 -14.76 4.14 0.83
N ILE A 138 -14.39 3.50 -0.30
CA ILE A 138 -13.94 2.10 -0.34
C ILE A 138 -12.68 2.04 -1.20
N PRO A 139 -11.50 2.22 -0.58
CA PRO A 139 -10.23 2.19 -1.31
C PRO A 139 -9.96 0.80 -1.90
N TRP A 140 -9.21 0.78 -2.99
CA TRP A 140 -8.63 -0.47 -3.50
C TRP A 140 -7.69 -1.07 -2.46
N ASP A 141 -7.66 -2.39 -2.39
CA ASP A 141 -6.64 -3.04 -1.58
C ASP A 141 -5.23 -2.84 -2.20
N PRO A 142 -4.17 -2.96 -1.40
CA PRO A 142 -2.80 -2.71 -1.89
C PRO A 142 -2.41 -3.57 -3.10
N TYR A 143 -2.92 -4.79 -3.21
CA TYR A 143 -2.67 -5.69 -4.33
C TYR A 143 -3.37 -5.22 -5.61
N GLU A 144 -4.65 -4.83 -5.51
CA GLU A 144 -5.44 -4.27 -6.62
C GLU A 144 -4.78 -3.00 -7.16
N LYS A 145 -4.33 -2.12 -6.25
CA LYS A 145 -3.64 -0.88 -6.56
C LYS A 145 -2.32 -1.11 -7.28
N ALA A 146 -1.51 -2.05 -6.79
CA ALA A 146 -0.24 -2.40 -7.40
C ALA A 146 -0.40 -2.99 -8.80
N ASN A 147 -1.42 -3.86 -9.01
CA ASN A 147 -1.72 -4.39 -10.33
C ASN A 147 -2.20 -3.31 -11.30
N PHE A 148 -2.98 -2.34 -10.82
CA PHE A 148 -3.40 -1.21 -11.65
C PHE A 148 -2.20 -0.36 -12.11
N TYR A 149 -1.23 -0.12 -11.22
CA TYR A 149 0.00 0.59 -11.58
C TYR A 149 0.86 -0.21 -12.57
N ARG A 150 0.96 -1.54 -12.38
CA ARG A 150 1.62 -2.43 -13.33
C ARG A 150 0.98 -2.35 -14.71
N LYS A 151 -0.36 -2.40 -14.78
CA LYS A 151 -1.10 -2.29 -16.04
C LYS A 151 -0.79 -0.98 -16.75
N MET A 152 -0.86 0.15 -16.06
CA MET A 152 -0.48 1.44 -16.65
C MET A 152 0.96 1.44 -17.17
N ARG A 153 1.89 0.80 -16.43
CA ARG A 153 3.31 0.76 -16.78
C ARG A 153 3.62 -0.17 -17.95
N GLU A 154 3.02 -1.36 -17.99
CA GLU A 154 3.38 -2.44 -18.92
C GLU A 154 2.42 -2.56 -20.10
N ASP A 155 1.11 -2.49 -19.83
CA ASP A 155 0.11 -2.67 -20.88
C ASP A 155 -0.15 -1.36 -21.62
N ASP A 156 -0.05 -0.21 -20.94
CA ASP A 156 -0.27 1.13 -21.51
C ASP A 156 1.05 1.89 -21.76
N GLU A 157 2.20 1.27 -21.50
CA GLU A 157 3.55 1.79 -21.74
C GLU A 157 3.85 3.15 -21.08
N LYS A 158 3.12 3.52 -20.01
CA LYS A 158 3.29 4.80 -19.33
C LYS A 158 4.59 4.86 -18.54
N THR A 159 5.21 6.03 -18.52
CA THR A 159 6.35 6.34 -17.65
C THR A 159 5.90 6.46 -16.18
N LEU A 160 6.84 6.34 -15.24
CA LEU A 160 6.52 6.51 -13.82
C LEU A 160 6.04 7.94 -13.50
N GLU A 161 6.52 8.95 -14.23
CA GLU A 161 6.08 10.34 -14.04
C GLU A 161 4.64 10.55 -14.55
N GLU A 162 4.25 9.93 -15.67
CA GLU A 162 2.86 9.96 -16.14
C GLU A 162 1.93 9.26 -15.15
N ILE A 163 2.32 8.09 -14.61
CA ILE A 163 1.55 7.39 -13.59
C ILE A 163 1.42 8.26 -12.33
N LYS A 164 2.52 8.87 -11.86
CA LYS A 164 2.53 9.79 -10.73
C LYS A 164 1.51 10.93 -10.90
N SER A 165 1.43 11.51 -12.10
CA SER A 165 0.46 12.57 -12.40
C SER A 165 -1.01 12.11 -12.34
N ILE A 166 -1.27 10.81 -12.49
CA ILE A 166 -2.62 10.23 -12.43
C ILE A 166 -3.00 9.84 -10.99
N VAL A 167 -2.05 9.26 -10.22
CA VAL A 167 -2.37 8.59 -8.94
C VAL A 167 -1.97 9.39 -7.70
N ASN A 168 -1.32 10.52 -7.87
CA ASN A 168 -0.81 11.41 -6.80
C ASN A 168 0.08 10.70 -5.76
N GLU A 169 0.93 9.79 -6.25
CA GLU A 169 1.94 9.10 -5.42
C GLU A 169 3.35 9.34 -5.98
N SER A 170 4.39 9.21 -5.13
CA SER A 170 5.77 9.33 -5.60
C SER A 170 6.15 8.20 -6.55
N THR A 171 7.02 8.50 -7.53
CA THR A 171 7.54 7.50 -8.48
C THR A 171 8.21 6.31 -7.79
N THR A 172 8.89 6.56 -6.67
CA THR A 172 9.49 5.49 -5.84
C THR A 172 8.42 4.58 -5.24
N SER A 173 7.32 5.14 -4.72
CA SER A 173 6.20 4.34 -4.19
C SER A 173 5.57 3.49 -5.29
N ILE A 174 5.30 4.09 -6.45
CA ILE A 174 4.73 3.41 -7.62
C ILE A 174 5.64 2.26 -8.07
N TYR A 175 6.93 2.53 -8.24
CA TYR A 175 7.92 1.53 -8.64
C TYR A 175 7.97 0.35 -7.66
N ASN A 176 8.02 0.62 -6.36
CA ASN A 176 8.09 -0.43 -5.32
C ASN A 176 6.83 -1.30 -5.32
N LYS A 177 5.63 -0.71 -5.49
CA LYS A 177 4.37 -1.46 -5.59
C LYS A 177 4.34 -2.36 -6.82
N ILE A 178 4.74 -1.83 -7.98
CA ILE A 178 4.84 -2.62 -9.22
C ILE A 178 5.82 -3.78 -9.04
N ARG A 179 7.00 -3.51 -8.47
CA ARG A 179 8.03 -4.52 -8.23
C ARG A 179 7.54 -5.62 -7.29
N ALA A 180 6.86 -5.24 -6.20
CA ALA A 180 6.31 -6.20 -5.24
C ALA A 180 5.27 -7.12 -5.90
N PHE A 181 4.38 -6.55 -6.71
CA PHE A 181 3.38 -7.30 -7.46
C PHE A 181 4.04 -8.28 -8.44
N LYS A 182 4.99 -7.80 -9.25
CA LYS A 182 5.71 -8.64 -10.22
C LYS A 182 6.43 -9.79 -9.53
N LEU A 183 7.18 -9.49 -8.47
CA LEU A 183 7.93 -10.48 -7.71
C LEU A 183 6.99 -11.56 -7.14
N MET A 184 5.79 -11.18 -6.68
CA MET A 184 4.79 -12.10 -6.20
C MET A 184 4.28 -13.03 -7.31
N VAL A 185 3.89 -12.46 -8.46
CA VAL A 185 3.34 -13.21 -9.61
C VAL A 185 4.40 -14.11 -10.25
N GLU A 186 5.61 -13.61 -10.49
CA GLU A 186 6.75 -14.35 -11.05
C GLU A 186 7.12 -15.57 -10.19
N ASN A 187 6.88 -15.50 -8.89
CA ASN A 187 7.08 -16.62 -7.98
C ASN A 187 5.85 -17.54 -7.81
N GLY A 188 4.81 -17.35 -8.62
CA GLY A 188 3.61 -18.18 -8.62
C GLY A 188 2.76 -18.05 -7.34
N VAL A 189 2.86 -16.93 -6.61
CA VAL A 189 2.02 -16.67 -5.45
C VAL A 189 0.81 -15.85 -5.90
N ILE A 190 -0.37 -16.48 -5.89
CA ILE A 190 -1.62 -15.88 -6.35
C ILE A 190 -2.51 -15.37 -5.20
N ASN A 191 -2.26 -15.81 -3.96
CA ASN A 191 -3.02 -15.34 -2.81
C ASN A 191 -2.71 -13.88 -2.51
N LYS A 192 -3.66 -12.98 -2.80
CA LYS A 192 -3.53 -11.54 -2.61
C LYS A 192 -3.21 -11.11 -1.17
N GLU A 193 -3.58 -11.91 -0.17
CA GLU A 193 -3.25 -11.65 1.24
C GLU A 193 -1.73 -11.67 1.48
N LYS A 194 -0.98 -12.36 0.62
CA LYS A 194 0.49 -12.41 0.69
C LYS A 194 1.16 -11.18 0.07
N TYR A 195 0.43 -10.31 -0.63
CA TYR A 195 1.01 -9.12 -1.26
C TYR A 195 1.79 -8.25 -0.27
N SER A 196 1.26 -8.04 0.93
CA SER A 196 1.92 -7.25 1.96
C SER A 196 3.30 -7.81 2.37
N HIS A 197 3.51 -9.11 2.25
CA HIS A 197 4.83 -9.73 2.48
C HIS A 197 5.82 -9.32 1.40
N PHE A 198 5.39 -9.37 0.13
CA PHE A 198 6.24 -8.96 -1.00
C PHE A 198 6.52 -7.45 -0.99
N GLU A 199 5.55 -6.64 -0.61
CA GLU A 199 5.75 -5.20 -0.43
C GLU A 199 6.79 -4.93 0.66
N GLN A 200 6.71 -5.58 1.82
CA GLN A 200 7.71 -5.47 2.87
C GLN A 200 9.09 -6.00 2.42
N LEU A 201 9.14 -7.07 1.63
CA LEU A 201 10.39 -7.59 1.08
C LEU A 201 11.09 -6.55 0.20
N VAL A 202 10.37 -5.89 -0.69
CA VAL A 202 10.90 -4.84 -1.56
C VAL A 202 11.35 -3.61 -0.78
N LEU A 203 10.61 -3.25 0.28
CA LEU A 203 10.90 -2.06 1.10
C LEU A 203 12.02 -2.29 2.13
N ASN A 204 12.36 -3.55 2.43
CA ASN A 204 13.32 -3.87 3.49
C ASN A 204 14.75 -3.53 3.10
N GLY A 205 15.32 -2.50 3.77
CA GLY A 205 16.70 -2.06 3.57
C GLY A 205 17.73 -3.10 3.97
N ASP A 206 17.54 -3.77 5.11
CA ASP A 206 18.49 -4.79 5.60
C ASP A 206 18.62 -5.95 4.59
N ILE A 207 17.49 -6.44 4.03
CA ILE A 207 17.53 -7.52 3.02
C ILE A 207 18.25 -7.05 1.76
N ARG A 208 18.04 -5.80 1.34
CA ARG A 208 18.74 -5.21 0.20
C ARG A 208 20.26 -5.13 0.43
N ASP A 209 20.67 -4.72 1.62
CA ASP A 209 22.08 -4.64 2.01
C ASP A 209 22.71 -6.03 2.11
N ILE A 210 22.00 -7.00 2.69
CA ILE A 210 22.44 -8.41 2.74
C ILE A 210 22.60 -8.96 1.32
N LYS A 211 21.64 -8.70 0.43
CA LYS A 211 21.71 -9.12 -0.98
C LYS A 211 22.94 -8.56 -1.70
N ALA A 212 23.25 -7.30 -1.45
CA ALA A 212 24.36 -6.62 -2.11
C ALA A 212 25.74 -7.03 -1.58
N GLN A 213 25.85 -7.35 -0.28
CA GLN A 213 27.15 -7.48 0.40
C GLN A 213 27.51 -8.89 0.86
N GLN A 214 26.51 -9.75 1.10
CA GLN A 214 26.72 -11.01 1.81
C GLN A 214 26.09 -12.24 1.14
N ASP A 215 24.83 -12.12 0.67
CA ASP A 215 24.05 -13.25 0.14
C ASP A 215 23.15 -12.78 -1.01
N PRO A 216 23.61 -12.89 -2.26
CA PRO A 216 22.81 -12.52 -3.43
C PRO A 216 21.46 -13.25 -3.55
N GLU A 217 21.33 -14.44 -2.93
CA GLU A 217 20.14 -15.28 -2.98
C GLU A 217 19.16 -15.02 -1.83
N ILE A 218 19.43 -14.07 -0.94
CA ILE A 218 18.59 -13.83 0.24
C ILE A 218 17.12 -13.55 -0.10
N GLU A 219 16.87 -12.84 -1.21
CA GLU A 219 15.52 -12.52 -1.66
C GLU A 219 14.73 -13.81 -1.99
N GLU A 220 15.36 -14.74 -2.72
CA GLU A 220 14.77 -16.04 -3.06
C GLU A 220 14.54 -16.90 -1.81
N LYS A 221 15.48 -16.90 -0.88
CA LYS A 221 15.35 -17.60 0.40
C LYS A 221 14.16 -17.05 1.22
N VAL A 222 13.98 -15.73 1.28
CA VAL A 222 12.84 -15.12 1.98
C VAL A 222 11.54 -15.44 1.27
N ILE A 223 11.50 -15.42 -0.06
CA ILE A 223 10.31 -15.81 -0.84
C ILE A 223 9.93 -17.26 -0.53
N LYS A 224 10.90 -18.16 -0.40
CA LYS A 224 10.65 -19.56 0.01
C LYS A 224 9.98 -19.63 1.39
N LEU A 225 10.43 -18.83 2.36
CA LEU A 225 9.80 -18.74 3.69
C LEU A 225 8.35 -18.20 3.62
N ILE A 226 8.10 -17.20 2.77
CA ILE A 226 6.74 -16.68 2.54
C ILE A 226 5.82 -17.77 1.96
N LYS A 227 6.30 -18.52 0.95
CA LYS A 227 5.54 -19.59 0.30
C LYS A 227 5.22 -20.74 1.26
N LYS A 228 6.13 -21.09 2.14
CA LYS A 228 5.98 -22.13 3.14
C LYS A 228 5.15 -21.70 4.36
N GLY A 229 4.92 -20.40 4.54
CA GLY A 229 4.18 -19.86 5.69
C GLY A 229 5.03 -19.71 6.96
N THR A 230 6.35 -19.87 6.88
CA THR A 230 7.28 -19.61 7.98
C THR A 230 7.26 -18.11 8.38
N CYS A 231 7.14 -17.22 7.38
CA CYS A 231 6.75 -15.82 7.60
C CYS A 231 5.23 -15.73 7.59
N LYS A 232 4.61 -15.68 8.78
CA LYS A 232 3.15 -15.64 8.91
C LYS A 232 2.57 -14.28 8.57
N THR A 233 3.28 -13.24 8.92
CA THR A 233 2.88 -11.84 8.73
C THR A 233 3.91 -11.07 7.91
N ALA A 234 3.48 -9.98 7.30
CA ALA A 234 4.39 -9.05 6.62
C ALA A 234 5.44 -8.43 7.58
N GLN A 235 5.11 -8.32 8.86
CA GLN A 235 6.03 -7.82 9.88
C GLN A 235 7.22 -8.76 10.13
N ASP A 236 7.05 -10.06 9.89
CA ASP A 236 8.12 -11.04 10.05
C ASP A 236 9.28 -10.77 9.08
N ILE A 237 8.96 -10.23 7.89
CA ILE A 237 9.96 -9.84 6.89
C ILE A 237 10.91 -8.76 7.46
N ARG A 238 10.40 -7.84 8.29
CA ARG A 238 11.22 -6.79 8.92
C ARG A 238 12.25 -7.35 9.91
N LYS A 239 11.98 -8.54 10.47
CA LYS A 239 12.83 -9.19 11.46
C LYS A 239 14.00 -9.95 10.84
N ILE A 240 13.93 -10.24 9.54
CA ILE A 240 14.92 -11.04 8.80
C ILE A 240 16.31 -10.42 8.92
N GLY A 241 16.45 -9.10 8.82
CA GLY A 241 17.73 -8.42 8.94
C GLY A 241 18.43 -8.68 10.29
N THR A 242 17.67 -8.64 11.38
CA THR A 242 18.17 -8.96 12.73
C THR A 242 18.55 -10.45 12.85
N ILE A 243 17.68 -11.34 12.39
CA ILE A 243 17.93 -12.80 12.41
C ILE A 243 19.16 -13.16 11.61
N TYR A 244 19.35 -12.54 10.45
CA TYR A 244 20.47 -12.82 9.57
C TYR A 244 21.85 -12.53 10.18
N LYS A 245 21.94 -11.51 11.04
CA LYS A 245 23.16 -11.13 11.78
C LYS A 245 23.59 -12.21 12.78
N HIS A 246 22.68 -13.08 13.23
CA HIS A 246 22.94 -14.13 14.22
C HIS A 246 23.04 -15.50 13.55
N LYS A 247 24.23 -16.05 13.41
CA LYS A 247 24.50 -17.32 12.67
C LYS A 247 23.58 -18.49 13.11
N ALA A 248 23.37 -18.66 14.41
CA ALA A 248 22.50 -19.74 14.92
C ALA A 248 21.02 -19.51 14.58
N ALA A 249 20.52 -18.27 14.75
CA ALA A 249 19.15 -17.90 14.40
C ALA A 249 18.88 -17.99 12.89
N ARG A 250 19.86 -17.54 12.09
CA ARG A 250 19.82 -17.67 10.62
C ARG A 250 19.64 -19.12 10.20
N LYS A 251 20.43 -20.05 10.75
CA LYS A 251 20.29 -21.47 10.46
C LYS A 251 18.89 -21.99 10.79
N ARG A 252 18.38 -21.68 11.98
CA ARG A 252 17.06 -22.11 12.44
C ARG A 252 15.93 -21.66 11.50
N VAL A 253 15.98 -20.42 11.00
CA VAL A 253 14.93 -19.87 10.12
C VAL A 253 15.08 -20.37 8.68
N PHE A 254 16.29 -20.33 8.11
CA PHE A 254 16.48 -20.61 6.69
C PHE A 254 16.72 -22.07 6.37
N ASP A 255 17.33 -22.85 7.27
CA ASP A 255 17.64 -24.26 7.05
C ASP A 255 16.63 -25.16 7.77
N ASP A 256 16.33 -24.86 9.05
CA ASP A 256 15.45 -25.68 9.88
C ASP A 256 13.97 -25.22 9.80
N GLU A 257 13.70 -24.12 9.07
CA GLU A 257 12.36 -23.57 8.76
C GLU A 257 11.51 -23.24 10.00
N GLU A 258 12.16 -22.88 11.11
CA GLU A 258 11.47 -22.45 12.33
C GLU A 258 10.76 -21.13 12.16
N ASP A 259 9.73 -20.90 12.98
CA ASP A 259 8.90 -19.70 12.97
C ASP A 259 9.74 -18.43 13.21
N VAL A 260 9.62 -17.47 12.31
CA VAL A 260 10.40 -16.22 12.34
C VAL A 260 10.16 -15.41 13.62
N GLU A 261 8.90 -15.32 14.04
CA GLU A 261 8.53 -14.58 15.27
C GLU A 261 9.18 -15.20 16.50
N GLN A 262 9.08 -16.53 16.63
CA GLN A 262 9.63 -17.25 17.77
C GLN A 262 11.15 -17.08 17.84
N VAL A 263 11.86 -17.32 16.73
CA VAL A 263 13.32 -17.20 16.70
C VAL A 263 13.77 -15.77 16.97
N TRP A 264 13.06 -14.78 16.44
CA TRP A 264 13.36 -13.37 16.66
C TRP A 264 13.16 -12.96 18.13
N ALA A 265 12.07 -13.42 18.79
CA ALA A 265 11.82 -13.16 20.19
C ALA A 265 12.95 -13.70 21.07
N GLU A 266 13.46 -14.90 20.78
CA GLU A 266 14.59 -15.49 21.50
C GLU A 266 15.91 -14.72 21.27
N VAL A 267 16.14 -14.26 20.02
CA VAL A 267 17.30 -13.41 19.72
C VAL A 267 17.24 -12.11 20.50
N LYS A 268 16.08 -11.47 20.56
CA LYS A 268 15.87 -10.26 21.35
C LYS A 268 16.04 -10.50 22.85
N ALA A 269 15.51 -11.60 23.37
CA ALA A 269 15.65 -11.92 24.78
C ALA A 269 17.10 -12.18 25.21
N LYS A 270 17.94 -12.62 24.26
CA LYS A 270 19.38 -12.87 24.48
C LYS A 270 20.27 -11.67 24.10
N ALA A 271 19.73 -10.69 23.37
CA ALA A 271 20.47 -9.48 23.05
C ALA A 271 20.73 -8.68 24.33
N PRO A 272 21.97 -8.30 24.62
CA PRO A 272 22.23 -7.34 25.67
C PRO A 272 21.42 -6.07 25.37
N MET A 273 20.98 -5.37 26.38
CA MET A 273 20.05 -4.21 26.45
C MET A 273 20.11 -3.13 25.33
N THR A 274 20.65 -3.42 24.15
CA THR A 274 20.81 -2.50 23.01
C THR A 274 19.48 -2.05 22.40
N ASP A 275 18.37 -2.77 22.69
CA ASP A 275 16.99 -2.37 22.31
C ASP A 275 16.21 -1.80 23.52
N SER A 276 16.88 -1.29 24.54
CA SER A 276 16.20 -0.62 25.62
C SER A 276 15.52 0.66 25.10
N PRO A 277 14.36 1.06 25.67
CA PRO A 277 13.75 2.34 25.34
C PRO A 277 14.74 3.50 25.40
N LEU A 278 15.66 3.46 26.35
CA LEU A 278 16.75 4.43 26.51
C LEU A 278 17.69 4.47 25.28
N MET A 279 18.09 3.31 24.73
CA MET A 279 18.97 3.29 23.54
C MET A 279 18.26 3.83 22.32
N LYS A 280 16.97 3.57 22.16
CA LYS A 280 16.17 4.14 21.08
C LYS A 280 16.05 5.67 21.20
N GLU A 281 15.84 6.18 22.42
CA GLU A 281 15.84 7.62 22.68
C GLU A 281 17.20 8.27 22.41
N ILE A 282 18.29 7.58 22.71
CA ILE A 282 19.66 8.03 22.37
C ILE A 282 19.85 8.06 20.86
N GLU A 283 19.43 7.03 20.11
CA GLU A 283 19.50 7.01 18.64
C GLU A 283 18.69 8.15 18.02
N ASP A 284 17.44 8.37 18.48
CA ASP A 284 16.59 9.47 18.04
C ASP A 284 17.23 10.83 18.35
N LEU A 285 17.87 10.98 19.52
CA LEU A 285 18.60 12.19 19.88
C LEU A 285 19.80 12.43 18.94
N ILE A 286 20.56 11.39 18.64
CA ILE A 286 21.69 11.48 17.69
C ILE A 286 21.22 11.94 16.31
N VAL A 287 20.10 11.40 15.81
CA VAL A 287 19.51 11.81 14.51
C VAL A 287 19.11 13.29 14.54
N ARG A 288 18.46 13.74 15.62
CA ARG A 288 18.07 15.16 15.79
C ARG A 288 19.29 16.08 15.87
N ILE A 289 20.33 15.71 16.62
CA ILE A 289 21.56 16.51 16.73
C ILE A 289 22.26 16.64 15.38
N ARG A 290 22.31 15.54 14.59
CA ARG A 290 22.88 15.55 13.22
C ARG A 290 22.07 16.42 12.27
N GLY A 291 20.77 16.50 12.45
CA GLY A 291 19.84 17.31 11.64
C GLY A 291 19.82 18.81 11.99
N LEU A 292 20.47 19.27 13.08
CA LEU A 292 20.50 20.68 13.46
C LEU A 292 21.16 21.54 12.38
N THR A 293 20.44 22.59 11.94
CA THR A 293 20.97 23.61 11.04
C THR A 293 22.00 24.49 11.73
N ARG A 294 22.69 25.34 10.97
CA ARG A 294 23.60 26.32 11.55
C ARG A 294 22.88 27.31 12.45
N GLU A 295 21.69 27.74 12.05
CA GLU A 295 20.82 28.66 12.82
C GLU A 295 20.40 28.04 14.15
N ASP A 296 19.98 26.75 14.16
CA ASP A 296 19.62 26.04 15.38
C ASP A 296 20.81 25.98 16.36
N ARG A 297 22.02 25.72 15.85
CA ARG A 297 23.25 25.67 16.66
C ARG A 297 23.63 27.02 17.25
N ASP A 298 23.45 28.10 16.47
CA ASP A 298 23.70 29.47 16.92
C ASP A 298 22.68 29.91 18.00
N LEU A 299 21.42 29.50 17.87
CA LEU A 299 20.38 29.68 18.88
C LEU A 299 20.71 28.96 20.20
N LEU A 300 21.10 27.69 20.12
CA LEU A 300 21.50 26.90 21.30
C LEU A 300 22.75 27.49 21.97
N ALA A 301 23.71 27.98 21.19
CA ALA A 301 24.91 28.59 21.69
C ALA A 301 24.66 29.97 22.34
N GLY A 302 23.65 30.71 21.88
CA GLY A 302 23.26 32.02 22.43
C GLY A 302 22.50 31.96 23.75
N ASN A 303 21.91 30.81 24.10
CA ASN A 303 21.10 30.65 25.30
C ASN A 303 21.89 29.91 26.41
N THR A 304 22.16 30.63 27.51
CA THR A 304 22.94 30.11 28.64
C THR A 304 22.32 28.81 29.26
N ARG A 305 20.97 28.77 29.35
CA ARG A 305 20.24 27.64 29.93
C ARG A 305 20.36 26.39 29.03
N ASP A 306 20.27 26.58 27.71
CA ASP A 306 20.36 25.49 26.77
C ASP A 306 21.79 24.98 26.63
N ARG A 307 22.78 25.86 26.71
CA ARG A 307 24.19 25.49 26.83
C ARG A 307 24.48 24.64 28.05
N SER A 308 23.92 24.98 29.22
CA SER A 308 24.03 24.15 30.43
C SER A 308 23.50 22.76 30.21
N LYS A 309 22.28 22.63 29.66
CA LYS A 309 21.67 21.33 29.39
C LYS A 309 22.47 20.46 28.41
N VAL A 310 22.98 21.08 27.35
CA VAL A 310 23.86 20.37 26.38
C VAL A 310 25.13 19.88 27.08
N LYS A 311 25.70 20.70 27.99
CA LYS A 311 26.84 20.30 28.80
C LYS A 311 26.51 19.14 29.73
N ASP A 312 25.39 19.21 30.47
CA ASP A 312 24.97 18.17 31.39
C ASP A 312 24.79 16.81 30.65
N VAL A 313 24.13 16.82 29.47
CA VAL A 313 23.99 15.62 28.64
C VAL A 313 25.35 15.08 28.18
N THR A 314 26.29 15.98 27.84
CA THR A 314 27.62 15.57 27.42
C THR A 314 28.41 14.93 28.55
N ASP A 315 28.37 15.53 29.75
CA ASP A 315 29.07 15.04 30.93
C ASP A 315 28.53 13.65 31.36
N GLU A 316 27.21 13.44 31.36
CA GLU A 316 26.58 12.13 31.63
C GLU A 316 26.95 11.07 30.58
N MET A 317 26.97 11.44 29.29
CA MET A 317 27.37 10.53 28.22
C MET A 317 28.85 10.13 28.33
N ILE A 318 29.73 11.06 28.74
CA ILE A 318 31.15 10.74 28.99
C ILE A 318 31.29 9.79 30.16
N SER A 319 30.56 10.05 31.28
CA SER A 319 30.54 9.17 32.45
C SER A 319 30.09 7.75 32.07
N LEU A 320 29.03 7.63 31.30
CA LEU A 320 28.53 6.33 30.82
C LEU A 320 29.57 5.61 29.94
N CYS A 321 30.26 6.36 29.08
CA CYS A 321 31.32 5.77 28.25
C CYS A 321 32.50 5.26 29.10
N ASP A 322 32.87 5.99 30.14
CA ASP A 322 33.93 5.59 31.07
C ASP A 322 33.56 4.33 31.84
N GLU A 323 32.30 4.22 32.32
CA GLU A 323 31.78 3.01 32.97
C GLU A 323 31.76 1.78 32.04
N MET A 324 31.58 2.00 30.74
CA MET A 324 31.56 0.96 29.69
C MET A 324 32.95 0.67 29.09
N ASP A 325 34.00 1.28 29.61
CA ASP A 325 35.40 1.21 29.05
C ASP A 325 35.48 1.63 27.55
N ILE A 326 34.62 2.58 27.14
CA ILE A 326 34.60 3.13 25.79
C ILE A 326 35.46 4.39 25.72
N LYS A 327 36.57 4.34 24.94
CA LYS A 327 37.42 5.51 24.73
C LYS A 327 36.77 6.57 23.87
N VAL A 328 36.38 7.70 24.48
CA VAL A 328 35.84 8.83 23.77
C VAL A 328 36.97 9.67 23.15
N HIS A 329 37.02 9.71 21.80
CA HIS A 329 37.96 10.57 21.10
C HIS A 329 37.36 11.96 20.88
N VAL A 330 37.72 12.93 21.72
CA VAL A 330 37.37 14.35 21.52
C VAL A 330 38.41 15.03 20.64
N PRO A 331 38.11 15.46 19.41
CA PRO A 331 39.02 16.14 18.53
C PRO A 331 39.65 17.36 19.21
N LYS A 332 40.95 17.58 19.04
CA LYS A 332 41.67 18.72 19.65
C LYS A 332 41.06 20.09 19.31
N SER A 333 40.35 20.21 18.21
CA SER A 333 39.63 21.42 17.79
C SER A 333 38.47 21.80 18.70
N ILE A 334 37.93 20.85 19.50
CA ILE A 334 36.78 21.07 20.41
C ILE A 334 37.26 21.35 21.85
N ARG A 335 38.53 21.13 22.15
CA ARG A 335 39.12 21.35 23.49
C ARG A 335 39.42 22.82 23.82
N ARG A 336 39.10 23.75 22.91
CA ARG A 336 39.31 25.19 23.11
C ARG A 336 38.02 25.94 23.01
N ALA A 337 37.16 25.85 24.01
CA ALA A 337 36.12 26.80 24.33
C ALA A 337 35.85 26.77 25.84
#